data_c00568ee33dedd4ad486b368e4d56f16
#
_entry.id   c00568ee33dedd4ad486b368e4d56f16
#
_cell.length_a   1.000
_cell.length_b   1.000
_cell.length_c   1.000
_cell.angle_alpha   90.00
_cell.angle_beta   90.00
_cell.angle_gamma   90.00
#
_symmetry.space_group_name_H-M   'P 1'
#
loop_
_entity.id
_entity.type
_entity.pdbx_description
1 polymer ?
#
loop_
_entity_poly.entity_id
_entity_poly.type
_entity_poly.pdbx_seq_one_letter_code
_entity_poly.pdbx_strand_id
1 'polypeptide(L)'
;MIRRPPRSTLSSSSAASDVYKRQLPRQIVAFIGAGSVGLSFIAAIFIAFEFLASGEDYFVKEVWTWMSVGAFNPGFSFYLDGLSVVMMLVITGVGFLIHSYATGYMADDPSFSRFFSYMNLFVAAMLMLVLGDNLVVLYLGWEGVGLCSYLLIGFWYTKPENGYAARKAFVVTRVGDTSMAIGLFLLFAQLGTLNIQDLLHAAELEWTKGSGLAVAVSLLLLGGAVGKSAQLPLQTWLPDAMAGPTPISALIHAATMVTAGVYLIARTHILFELAPTVQLLVAWIGLITLLMAGFTALTQSDIKRILAFSTVSQIGYMFLGLGVGAWSAAIFHLMTHAFFKALLFLASGTVILSVHHEQSIFKMGGLRKALPVSFASFLIGSLALTAFPYTSGYFRELCFSRRYDDWY
;
A
#
# COMPACT_ATOMS: atom_id res chain seq x y z
N MET A 1 -8.88 51.86 34.28
CA MET A 1 -8.56 51.82 32.84
C MET A 1 -7.18 51.19 32.69
N ILE A 2 -7.15 49.88 32.38
CA ILE A 2 -5.90 49.14 32.13
C ILE A 2 -5.70 49.18 30.59
N ARG A 3 -4.70 49.91 30.11
CA ARG A 3 -4.28 49.95 28.74
C ARG A 3 -3.75 48.60 28.30
N ARG A 4 -4.37 47.95 27.34
CA ARG A 4 -3.81 46.78 26.66
C ARG A 4 -2.52 47.20 25.95
N PRO A 5 -1.43 46.42 26.01
CA PRO A 5 -0.24 46.70 25.24
C PRO A 5 -0.55 46.55 23.74
N PRO A 6 0.14 47.34 22.88
CA PRO A 6 -0.07 47.27 21.45
C PRO A 6 0.30 45.86 20.94
N ARG A 7 -0.58 45.23 20.19
CA ARG A 7 -0.27 44.03 19.45
C ARG A 7 0.88 44.33 18.51
N SER A 8 2.01 43.66 18.72
CA SER A 8 3.12 43.70 17.79
C SER A 8 2.67 43.06 16.47
N THR A 9 2.33 43.89 15.50
CA THR A 9 2.13 43.52 14.09
C THR A 9 3.49 43.29 13.40
N LEU A 10 4.43 42.61 14.08
CA LEU A 10 5.68 42.21 13.47
C LEU A 10 5.47 40.85 12.78
N SER A 11 5.14 40.98 11.51
CA SER A 11 5.67 40.17 10.41
C SER A 11 5.57 38.66 10.49
N SER A 12 4.36 38.11 10.67
CA SER A 12 4.07 36.77 10.16
C SER A 12 4.20 36.71 8.62
N SER A 13 4.10 37.84 7.94
CA SER A 13 4.23 37.93 6.48
C SER A 13 5.69 37.84 6.01
N SER A 14 6.70 38.35 6.75
CA SER A 14 8.09 38.33 6.31
C SER A 14 8.71 36.93 6.48
N ALA A 15 8.49 36.24 7.61
CA ALA A 15 8.97 34.89 7.81
C ALA A 15 8.30 33.90 6.85
N ALA A 16 6.99 34.04 6.62
CA ALA A 16 6.29 33.25 5.63
C ALA A 16 6.77 33.52 4.20
N SER A 17 7.05 34.81 3.86
CA SER A 17 7.58 35.18 2.54
C SER A 17 9.01 34.69 2.34
N ASP A 18 9.86 34.66 3.39
CA ASP A 18 11.23 34.16 3.30
C ASP A 18 11.29 32.62 3.17
N VAL A 19 10.40 31.90 3.85
CA VAL A 19 10.24 30.46 3.64
C VAL A 19 9.74 30.16 2.24
N TYR A 20 8.80 30.96 1.73
CA TYR A 20 8.27 30.81 0.37
C TYR A 20 9.34 31.12 -0.70
N LYS A 21 10.18 32.12 -0.50
CA LYS A 21 11.28 32.47 -1.41
C LYS A 21 12.40 31.43 -1.47
N ARG A 22 12.54 30.57 -0.47
CA ARG A 22 13.54 29.49 -0.43
C ARG A 22 13.07 28.18 -1.06
N GLN A 23 11.82 28.09 -1.51
CA GLN A 23 11.33 26.89 -2.19
C GLN A 23 11.84 26.84 -3.64
N LEU A 24 12.19 25.64 -4.09
CA LEU A 24 12.52 25.39 -5.48
C LEU A 24 11.31 25.71 -6.38
N PRO A 25 11.54 26.19 -7.62
CA PRO A 25 10.47 26.35 -8.61
C PRO A 25 9.65 25.06 -8.75
N ARG A 26 8.33 25.22 -8.87
CA ARG A 26 7.39 24.07 -8.97
C ARG A 26 7.79 23.06 -10.06
N GLN A 27 8.28 23.55 -11.20
CA GLN A 27 8.73 22.69 -12.31
C GLN A 27 9.90 21.81 -11.90
N ILE A 28 10.87 22.36 -11.13
CA ILE A 28 12.01 21.59 -10.63
C ILE A 28 11.54 20.55 -9.61
N VAL A 29 10.64 20.94 -8.71
CA VAL A 29 10.06 20.01 -7.72
C VAL A 29 9.29 18.88 -8.42
N ALA A 30 8.49 19.19 -9.44
CA ALA A 30 7.77 18.21 -10.24
C ALA A 30 8.74 17.26 -10.97
N PHE A 31 9.79 17.81 -11.58
CA PHE A 31 10.81 17.03 -12.28
C PHE A 31 11.57 16.10 -11.33
N ILE A 32 12.03 16.61 -10.17
CA ILE A 32 12.71 15.78 -9.17
C ILE A 32 11.73 14.75 -8.57
N GLY A 33 10.53 15.19 -8.17
CA GLY A 33 9.56 14.35 -7.50
C GLY A 33 9.04 13.18 -8.36
N ALA A 34 8.60 13.47 -9.58
CA ALA A 34 8.14 12.42 -10.50
C ALA A 34 9.33 11.72 -11.19
N GLY A 35 10.38 12.45 -11.55
CA GLY A 35 11.55 11.94 -12.26
C GLY A 35 12.35 10.94 -11.44
N SER A 36 12.49 11.12 -10.11
CA SER A 36 13.18 10.15 -9.25
C SER A 36 12.46 8.80 -9.23
N VAL A 37 11.13 8.78 -9.15
CA VAL A 37 10.35 7.54 -9.21
C VAL A 37 10.39 6.93 -10.62
N GLY A 38 10.37 7.77 -11.66
CA GLY A 38 10.55 7.32 -13.05
C GLY A 38 11.92 6.69 -13.30
N LEU A 39 12.98 7.28 -12.76
CA LEU A 39 14.33 6.70 -12.82
C LEU A 39 14.40 5.38 -12.04
N SER A 40 13.76 5.31 -10.88
CA SER A 40 13.65 4.06 -10.10
C SER A 40 12.90 2.98 -10.88
N PHE A 41 11.87 3.34 -11.65
CA PHE A 41 11.15 2.40 -12.50
C PHE A 41 12.04 1.88 -13.65
N ILE A 42 12.81 2.75 -14.30
CA ILE A 42 13.77 2.33 -15.34
C ILE A 42 14.81 1.38 -14.73
N ALA A 43 15.38 1.71 -13.57
CA ALA A 43 16.32 0.82 -12.87
C ALA A 43 15.66 -0.52 -12.52
N ALA A 44 14.41 -0.51 -12.04
CA ALA A 44 13.65 -1.72 -11.74
C ALA A 44 13.46 -2.63 -12.96
N ILE A 45 13.21 -2.04 -14.14
CA ILE A 45 13.12 -2.79 -15.40
C ILE A 45 14.46 -3.47 -15.71
N PHE A 46 15.58 -2.75 -15.62
CA PHE A 46 16.91 -3.34 -15.88
C PHE A 46 17.22 -4.47 -14.90
N ILE A 47 16.98 -4.27 -13.61
CA ILE A 47 17.16 -5.30 -12.58
C ILE A 47 16.29 -6.53 -12.87
N ALA A 48 15.03 -6.33 -13.28
CA ALA A 48 14.14 -7.42 -13.63
C ALA A 48 14.65 -8.23 -14.84
N PHE A 49 15.18 -7.54 -15.88
CA PHE A 49 15.78 -8.23 -17.02
C PHE A 49 17.03 -9.00 -16.63
N GLU A 50 17.93 -8.43 -15.82
CA GLU A 50 19.12 -9.14 -15.32
C GLU A 50 18.75 -10.35 -14.47
N PHE A 51 17.75 -10.20 -13.58
CA PHE A 51 17.23 -11.30 -12.76
C PHE A 51 16.72 -12.44 -13.63
N LEU A 52 15.88 -12.15 -14.62
CA LEU A 52 15.32 -13.16 -15.52
C LEU A 52 16.40 -13.81 -16.42
N ALA A 53 17.43 -13.07 -16.81
CA ALA A 53 18.51 -13.56 -17.65
C ALA A 53 19.53 -14.42 -16.89
N SER A 54 19.68 -14.20 -15.57
CA SER A 54 20.63 -14.96 -14.74
C SER A 54 20.22 -16.42 -14.50
N GLY A 55 18.89 -16.70 -14.51
CA GLY A 55 18.35 -18.02 -14.15
C GLY A 55 18.48 -18.38 -12.66
N GLU A 56 18.89 -17.43 -11.82
CA GLU A 56 19.01 -17.62 -10.37
C GLU A 56 17.62 -17.43 -9.71
N ASP A 57 17.38 -18.15 -8.63
CA ASP A 57 16.12 -18.07 -7.90
C ASP A 57 16.04 -16.81 -7.05
N TYR A 58 17.16 -16.28 -6.56
CA TYR A 58 17.23 -15.06 -5.75
C TYR A 58 18.62 -14.43 -5.74
N PHE A 59 18.65 -13.13 -5.38
CA PHE A 59 19.88 -12.38 -5.08
C PHE A 59 19.78 -11.73 -3.71
N VAL A 60 20.88 -11.75 -2.95
CA VAL A 60 21.03 -11.02 -1.69
C VAL A 60 22.16 -10.01 -1.83
N LYS A 61 21.91 -8.77 -1.40
CA LYS A 61 22.92 -7.72 -1.34
C LYS A 61 22.93 -7.08 0.04
N GLU A 62 23.94 -7.39 0.82
CA GLU A 62 24.24 -6.65 2.03
C GLU A 62 24.86 -5.30 1.69
N VAL A 63 24.36 -4.24 2.33
CA VAL A 63 24.83 -2.86 2.13
C VAL A 63 25.70 -2.45 3.31
N TRP A 64 25.22 -2.64 4.55
CA TRP A 64 25.99 -2.47 5.78
C TRP A 64 25.34 -3.24 6.95
N THR A 65 26.12 -3.52 7.99
CA THR A 65 25.58 -4.04 9.26
C THR A 65 24.89 -2.91 10.01
N TRP A 66 23.59 -3.02 10.26
CA TRP A 66 22.81 -1.94 10.91
C TRP A 66 22.96 -1.94 12.43
N MET A 67 22.75 -3.11 13.07
CA MET A 67 22.86 -3.29 14.52
C MET A 67 23.65 -4.57 14.80
N SER A 68 24.42 -4.57 15.89
CA SER A 68 25.16 -5.75 16.34
C SER A 68 25.16 -5.80 17.87
N VAL A 69 24.26 -6.62 18.42
CA VAL A 69 24.09 -6.78 19.87
C VAL A 69 23.94 -8.27 20.21
N GLY A 70 25.01 -8.92 20.63
CA GLY A 70 25.00 -10.35 20.91
C GLY A 70 24.66 -11.19 19.68
N ALA A 71 23.65 -12.03 19.77
CA ALA A 71 23.12 -12.82 18.65
C ALA A 71 22.25 -12.02 17.67
N PHE A 72 21.81 -10.81 18.05
CA PHE A 72 20.96 -9.94 17.21
C PHE A 72 21.84 -9.08 16.31
N ASN A 73 21.99 -9.47 15.04
CA ASN A 73 22.84 -8.81 14.04
C ASN A 73 22.08 -8.55 12.72
N PRO A 74 20.97 -7.80 12.70
CA PRO A 74 20.29 -7.49 11.44
C PRO A 74 21.16 -6.57 10.58
N GLY A 75 21.53 -7.04 9.40
CA GLY A 75 22.14 -6.24 8.34
C GLY A 75 21.10 -5.39 7.63
N PHE A 76 21.52 -4.27 7.07
CA PHE A 76 20.72 -3.55 6.09
C PHE A 76 21.03 -4.20 4.72
N SER A 77 20.19 -5.17 4.37
CA SER A 77 20.36 -6.02 3.19
C SER A 77 19.09 -6.08 2.38
N PHE A 78 19.26 -6.24 1.08
CA PHE A 78 18.17 -6.38 0.12
C PHE A 78 18.11 -7.80 -0.42
N TYR A 79 16.89 -8.30 -0.55
CA TYR A 79 16.56 -9.61 -1.11
C TYR A 79 15.70 -9.43 -2.36
N LEU A 80 16.14 -10.02 -3.45
CA LEU A 80 15.46 -9.95 -4.73
C LEU A 80 15.12 -11.37 -5.20
N ASP A 81 13.84 -11.65 -5.35
CA ASP A 81 13.28 -12.85 -5.95
C ASP A 81 12.10 -12.49 -6.86
N GLY A 82 11.42 -13.46 -7.43
CA GLY A 82 10.27 -13.21 -8.31
C GLY A 82 9.17 -12.36 -7.67
N LEU A 83 8.87 -12.56 -6.37
CA LEU A 83 7.89 -11.75 -5.64
C LEU A 83 8.34 -10.30 -5.47
N SER A 84 9.59 -10.10 -5.06
CA SER A 84 10.19 -8.77 -4.89
C SER A 84 10.25 -8.01 -6.22
N VAL A 85 10.62 -8.69 -7.33
CA VAL A 85 10.65 -8.09 -8.68
C VAL A 85 9.28 -7.61 -9.11
N VAL A 86 8.24 -8.43 -8.96
CA VAL A 86 6.86 -8.03 -9.29
C VAL A 86 6.44 -6.82 -8.47
N MET A 87 6.67 -6.84 -7.15
CA MET A 87 6.31 -5.73 -6.27
C MET A 87 7.08 -4.46 -6.60
N MET A 88 8.38 -4.55 -6.85
CA MET A 88 9.24 -3.41 -7.22
C MET A 88 8.75 -2.75 -8.52
N LEU A 89 8.44 -3.54 -9.56
CA LEU A 89 7.92 -3.04 -10.84
C LEU A 89 6.55 -2.37 -10.67
N VAL A 90 5.65 -2.96 -9.89
CA VAL A 90 4.32 -2.39 -9.61
C VAL A 90 4.43 -1.08 -8.84
N ILE A 91 5.22 -1.04 -7.75
CA ILE A 91 5.37 0.14 -6.90
C ILE A 91 5.99 1.30 -7.69
N THR A 92 7.06 1.05 -8.42
CA THR A 92 7.76 2.10 -9.18
C THR A 92 6.99 2.52 -10.42
N GLY A 93 6.44 1.58 -11.20
CA GLY A 93 5.74 1.86 -12.44
C GLY A 93 4.40 2.58 -12.21
N VAL A 94 3.52 2.01 -11.39
CA VAL A 94 2.25 2.65 -11.04
C VAL A 94 2.51 3.93 -10.23
N GLY A 95 3.50 3.91 -9.33
CA GLY A 95 3.95 5.07 -8.58
C GLY A 95 4.36 6.22 -9.49
N PHE A 96 5.15 5.98 -10.54
CA PHE A 96 5.57 6.99 -11.52
C PHE A 96 4.36 7.62 -12.24
N LEU A 97 3.40 6.80 -12.68
CA LEU A 97 2.19 7.31 -13.33
C LEU A 97 1.36 8.21 -12.39
N ILE A 98 1.22 7.80 -11.12
CA ILE A 98 0.53 8.60 -10.11
C ILE A 98 1.27 9.90 -9.82
N HIS A 99 2.61 9.88 -9.70
CA HIS A 99 3.42 11.09 -9.50
C HIS A 99 3.30 12.03 -10.69
N SER A 100 3.34 11.51 -11.91
CA SER A 100 3.15 12.30 -13.14
C SER A 100 1.78 12.97 -13.17
N TYR A 101 0.72 12.25 -12.85
CA TYR A 101 -0.63 12.83 -12.70
C TYR A 101 -0.69 13.90 -11.60
N ALA A 102 -0.03 13.65 -10.46
CA ALA A 102 -0.04 14.55 -9.32
C ALA A 102 0.60 15.91 -9.64
N THR A 103 1.51 16.00 -10.62
CA THR A 103 2.09 17.30 -11.04
C THR A 103 1.04 18.28 -11.54
N GLY A 104 0.03 17.78 -12.28
CA GLY A 104 -1.10 18.59 -12.73
C GLY A 104 -2.17 18.76 -11.65
N TYR A 105 -2.51 17.67 -10.92
CA TYR A 105 -3.56 17.70 -9.90
C TYR A 105 -3.27 18.69 -8.76
N MET A 106 -2.01 18.78 -8.33
CA MET A 106 -1.56 19.63 -7.20
C MET A 106 -0.95 20.97 -7.68
N ALA A 107 -1.04 21.32 -8.96
CA ALA A 107 -0.35 22.47 -9.54
C ALA A 107 -0.63 23.80 -8.80
N ASP A 108 -1.84 23.98 -8.28
CA ASP A 108 -2.26 25.21 -7.60
C ASP A 108 -2.09 25.16 -6.07
N ASP A 109 -1.69 24.00 -5.51
CA ASP A 109 -1.53 23.85 -4.06
C ASP A 109 -0.28 24.60 -3.55
N PRO A 110 -0.39 25.41 -2.50
CA PRO A 110 0.74 26.16 -1.92
C PRO A 110 1.82 25.25 -1.31
N SER A 111 1.47 24.04 -0.92
CA SER A 111 2.36 23.05 -0.27
C SER A 111 2.88 21.99 -1.25
N PHE A 112 3.00 22.33 -2.54
CA PHE A 112 3.39 21.43 -3.62
C PHE A 112 4.69 20.64 -3.32
N SER A 113 5.74 21.31 -2.84
CA SER A 113 7.03 20.67 -2.52
C SER A 113 6.91 19.66 -1.38
N ARG A 114 6.15 19.98 -0.33
CA ARG A 114 5.89 19.07 0.81
C ARG A 114 5.13 17.83 0.36
N PHE A 115 4.18 18.00 -0.57
CA PHE A 115 3.41 16.89 -1.14
C PHE A 115 4.31 15.86 -1.81
N PHE A 116 5.17 16.29 -2.73
CA PHE A 116 6.09 15.40 -3.44
C PHE A 116 7.14 14.76 -2.53
N SER A 117 7.62 15.50 -1.52
CA SER A 117 8.53 14.93 -0.52
C SER A 117 7.90 13.75 0.23
N TYR A 118 6.65 13.89 0.66
CA TYR A 118 5.93 12.82 1.35
C TYR A 118 5.61 11.63 0.43
N MET A 119 5.25 11.90 -0.83
CA MET A 119 4.99 10.83 -1.80
C MET A 119 6.25 10.03 -2.11
N ASN A 120 7.39 10.69 -2.32
CA ASN A 120 8.67 10.01 -2.57
C ASN A 120 9.13 9.21 -1.34
N LEU A 121 8.99 9.76 -0.14
CA LEU A 121 9.28 9.04 1.10
C LEU A 121 8.40 7.79 1.23
N PHE A 122 7.14 7.88 0.83
CA PHE A 122 6.21 6.75 0.83
C PHE A 122 6.67 5.63 -0.11
N VAL A 123 7.05 5.98 -1.35
CA VAL A 123 7.58 5.00 -2.32
C VAL A 123 8.87 4.36 -1.82
N ALA A 124 9.79 5.16 -1.25
CA ALA A 124 11.04 4.66 -0.68
C ALA A 124 10.78 3.69 0.49
N ALA A 125 9.87 4.03 1.41
CA ALA A 125 9.48 3.15 2.51
C ALA A 125 8.84 1.84 2.01
N MET A 126 8.02 1.92 0.96
CA MET A 126 7.41 0.73 0.37
C MET A 126 8.43 -0.18 -0.34
N LEU A 127 9.41 0.41 -1.04
CA LEU A 127 10.52 -0.37 -1.62
C LEU A 127 11.37 -1.03 -0.55
N MET A 128 11.64 -0.34 0.57
CA MET A 128 12.34 -0.91 1.72
C MET A 128 11.59 -2.12 2.31
N LEU A 129 10.25 -2.03 2.38
CA LEU A 129 9.38 -3.10 2.85
C LEU A 129 9.49 -4.36 1.98
N VAL A 130 9.41 -4.20 0.65
CA VAL A 130 9.34 -5.34 -0.28
C VAL A 130 10.70 -5.92 -0.67
N LEU A 131 11.78 -5.16 -0.49
CA LEU A 131 13.14 -5.59 -0.80
C LEU A 131 13.94 -6.00 0.44
N GLY A 132 13.41 -5.83 1.65
CA GLY A 132 14.10 -6.19 2.89
C GLY A 132 14.40 -7.70 2.96
N ASP A 133 15.67 -8.05 3.19
CA ASP A 133 16.16 -9.42 3.37
C ASP A 133 15.77 -10.02 4.73
N ASN A 134 15.48 -9.16 5.69
CA ASN A 134 15.10 -9.57 7.03
C ASN A 134 13.85 -8.82 7.52
N LEU A 135 13.17 -9.41 8.51
CA LEU A 135 11.93 -8.86 9.06
C LEU A 135 12.13 -7.51 9.79
N VAL A 136 13.36 -7.13 10.17
CA VAL A 136 13.64 -5.83 10.79
C VAL A 136 13.60 -4.71 9.75
N VAL A 137 14.25 -4.90 8.59
CA VAL A 137 14.21 -3.96 7.46
C VAL A 137 12.80 -3.89 6.88
N LEU A 138 12.12 -5.03 6.73
CA LEU A 138 10.72 -5.10 6.33
C LEU A 138 9.85 -4.27 7.29
N TYR A 139 10.03 -4.44 8.62
CA TYR A 139 9.27 -3.71 9.64
C TYR A 139 9.58 -2.20 9.63
N LEU A 140 10.84 -1.80 9.36
CA LEU A 140 11.20 -0.39 9.16
C LEU A 140 10.40 0.22 8.00
N GLY A 141 10.36 -0.47 6.86
CA GLY A 141 9.51 -0.06 5.72
C GLY A 141 8.03 -0.03 6.08
N TRP A 142 7.56 -1.03 6.85
CA TRP A 142 6.17 -1.14 7.33
C TRP A 142 5.74 0.05 8.17
N GLU A 143 6.59 0.49 9.09
CA GLU A 143 6.36 1.67 9.92
C GLU A 143 6.49 2.96 9.09
N GLY A 144 7.44 2.98 8.15
CA GLY A 144 7.65 4.09 7.24
C GLY A 144 6.41 4.40 6.40
N VAL A 145 5.78 3.39 5.79
CA VAL A 145 4.53 3.58 5.03
C VAL A 145 3.38 4.03 5.93
N GLY A 146 3.34 3.57 7.20
CA GLY A 146 2.38 4.02 8.20
C GLY A 146 2.52 5.52 8.51
N LEU A 147 3.74 5.98 8.75
CA LEU A 147 4.04 7.40 8.98
C LEU A 147 3.70 8.25 7.75
N CYS A 148 4.13 7.83 6.57
CA CYS A 148 3.84 8.55 5.33
C CYS A 148 2.35 8.65 5.05
N SER A 149 1.58 7.59 5.31
CA SER A 149 0.12 7.61 5.17
C SER A 149 -0.52 8.65 6.11
N TYR A 150 -0.08 8.72 7.37
CA TYR A 150 -0.52 9.74 8.32
C TYR A 150 -0.30 11.15 7.79
N LEU A 151 0.92 11.45 7.30
CA LEU A 151 1.30 12.76 6.75
C LEU A 151 0.50 13.12 5.49
N LEU A 152 0.20 12.12 4.67
CA LEU A 152 -0.46 12.29 3.39
C LEU A 152 -2.00 12.35 3.53
N ILE A 153 -2.62 11.56 4.39
CA ILE A 153 -4.07 11.64 4.69
C ILE A 153 -4.39 12.99 5.34
N GLY A 154 -3.55 13.40 6.29
CA GLY A 154 -3.64 14.70 6.97
C GLY A 154 -3.00 15.85 6.21
N PHE A 155 -2.75 15.74 4.90
CA PHE A 155 -2.00 16.75 4.13
C PHE A 155 -2.61 18.15 4.25
N TRP A 156 -3.92 18.27 4.14
CA TRP A 156 -4.68 19.51 4.37
C TRP A 156 -5.08 19.64 5.85
N TYR A 157 -4.07 19.67 6.73
CA TYR A 157 -4.22 19.65 8.21
C TYR A 157 -4.97 20.84 8.79
N THR A 158 -5.17 21.91 8.00
CA THR A 158 -5.99 23.07 8.41
C THR A 158 -7.46 22.73 8.62
N LYS A 159 -7.93 21.61 8.03
CA LYS A 159 -9.26 21.05 8.28
C LYS A 159 -9.16 20.01 9.40
N PRO A 160 -9.82 20.23 10.57
CA PRO A 160 -9.73 19.31 11.71
C PRO A 160 -10.12 17.86 11.37
N GLU A 161 -11.08 17.69 10.45
CA GLU A 161 -11.58 16.39 10.01
C GLU A 161 -10.49 15.54 9.35
N ASN A 162 -9.61 16.18 8.55
CA ASN A 162 -8.48 15.49 7.92
C ASN A 162 -7.45 15.04 8.95
N GLY A 163 -7.20 15.87 9.98
CA GLY A 163 -6.34 15.50 11.11
C GLY A 163 -6.91 14.33 11.92
N TYR A 164 -8.24 14.29 12.09
CA TYR A 164 -8.91 13.16 12.72
C TYR A 164 -8.79 11.88 11.89
N ALA A 165 -9.05 11.96 10.59
CA ALA A 165 -8.92 10.83 9.68
C ALA A 165 -7.48 10.26 9.65
N ALA A 166 -6.47 11.14 9.60
CA ALA A 166 -5.07 10.74 9.65
C ALA A 166 -4.71 10.04 10.96
N ARG A 167 -5.12 10.61 12.10
CA ARG A 167 -4.90 10.00 13.41
C ARG A 167 -5.61 8.66 13.55
N LYS A 168 -6.86 8.53 13.08
CA LYS A 168 -7.58 7.27 13.07
C LYS A 168 -6.84 6.22 12.24
N ALA A 169 -6.40 6.55 11.02
CA ALA A 169 -5.64 5.65 10.19
C ALA A 169 -4.36 5.17 10.89
N PHE A 170 -3.60 6.10 11.47
CA PHE A 170 -2.36 5.77 12.19
C PHE A 170 -2.60 4.87 13.40
N VAL A 171 -3.56 5.21 14.27
CA VAL A 171 -3.81 4.45 15.50
C VAL A 171 -4.35 3.06 15.20
N VAL A 172 -5.30 2.94 14.25
CA VAL A 172 -5.88 1.63 13.89
C VAL A 172 -4.83 0.71 13.26
N THR A 173 -3.99 1.22 12.36
CA THR A 173 -2.91 0.40 11.79
C THR A 173 -1.86 0.04 12.83
N ARG A 174 -1.58 0.93 13.79
CA ARG A 174 -0.62 0.69 14.88
C ARG A 174 -1.01 -0.48 15.78
N VAL A 175 -2.30 -0.75 15.97
CA VAL A 175 -2.77 -1.95 16.67
C VAL A 175 -2.25 -3.21 15.98
N GLY A 176 -2.37 -3.27 14.65
CA GLY A 176 -1.82 -4.39 13.86
C GLY A 176 -0.30 -4.43 13.89
N ASP A 177 0.37 -3.27 13.78
CA ASP A 177 1.83 -3.16 13.80
C ASP A 177 2.41 -3.67 15.13
N THR A 178 1.74 -3.39 16.24
CA THR A 178 2.12 -3.91 17.57
C THR A 178 2.00 -5.44 17.63
N SER A 179 0.93 -5.99 17.05
CA SER A 179 0.78 -7.45 16.95
C SER A 179 1.94 -8.07 16.17
N MET A 180 2.27 -7.50 15.00
CA MET A 180 3.40 -7.95 14.20
C MET A 180 4.73 -7.86 14.96
N ALA A 181 4.99 -6.75 15.67
CA ALA A 181 6.21 -6.58 16.48
C ALA A 181 6.37 -7.68 17.52
N ILE A 182 5.29 -8.03 18.24
CA ILE A 182 5.30 -9.15 19.20
C ILE A 182 5.62 -10.46 18.48
N GLY A 183 5.08 -10.67 17.28
CA GLY A 183 5.39 -11.83 16.43
C GLY A 183 6.88 -11.90 16.07
N LEU A 184 7.50 -10.77 15.72
CA LEU A 184 8.94 -10.70 15.42
C LEU A 184 9.79 -11.02 16.67
N PHE A 185 9.42 -10.50 17.84
CA PHE A 185 10.12 -10.83 19.08
C PHE A 185 10.03 -12.32 19.41
N LEU A 186 8.85 -12.91 19.20
CA LEU A 186 8.66 -14.34 19.43
C LEU A 186 9.46 -15.19 18.46
N LEU A 187 9.49 -14.81 17.17
CA LEU A 187 10.31 -15.47 16.14
C LEU A 187 11.78 -15.43 16.51
N PHE A 188 12.31 -14.27 16.87
CA PHE A 188 13.70 -14.14 17.26
C PHE A 188 14.05 -14.93 18.53
N ALA A 189 13.16 -14.92 19.52
CA ALA A 189 13.36 -15.64 20.78
C ALA A 189 13.41 -17.17 20.58
N GLN A 190 12.71 -17.69 19.57
CA GLN A 190 12.63 -19.12 19.30
C GLN A 190 13.66 -19.62 18.27
N LEU A 191 13.85 -18.87 17.18
CA LEU A 191 14.68 -19.29 16.05
C LEU A 191 16.04 -18.58 15.99
N GLY A 192 16.28 -17.56 16.85
CA GLY A 192 17.56 -16.82 16.93
C GLY A 192 17.88 -15.95 15.73
N THR A 193 17.06 -15.92 14.68
CA THR A 193 17.24 -15.13 13.46
C THR A 193 15.97 -14.40 13.04
N LEU A 194 16.13 -13.28 12.33
CA LEU A 194 15.05 -12.57 11.62
C LEU A 194 15.36 -12.42 10.12
N ASN A 195 16.45 -13.01 9.62
CA ASN A 195 16.63 -13.17 8.17
C ASN A 195 15.50 -14.05 7.64
N ILE A 196 14.83 -13.63 6.57
CA ILE A 196 13.59 -14.27 6.13
C ILE A 196 13.83 -15.70 5.67
N GLN A 197 14.90 -15.94 4.90
CA GLN A 197 15.19 -17.26 4.36
C GLN A 197 15.60 -18.24 5.48
N ASP A 198 16.54 -17.83 6.33
CA ASP A 198 17.00 -18.65 7.45
C ASP A 198 15.87 -18.97 8.43
N LEU A 199 15.02 -17.97 8.70
CA LEU A 199 13.87 -18.11 9.59
C LEU A 199 12.84 -19.10 9.05
N LEU A 200 12.49 -18.99 7.76
CA LEU A 200 11.52 -19.89 7.14
C LEU A 200 12.04 -21.31 7.09
N HIS A 201 13.33 -21.49 6.75
CA HIS A 201 13.97 -22.80 6.73
C HIS A 201 14.06 -23.41 8.15
N ALA A 202 14.47 -22.62 9.15
CA ALA A 202 14.49 -23.08 10.54
C ALA A 202 13.10 -23.48 11.05
N ALA A 203 12.07 -22.65 10.75
CA ALA A 203 10.70 -22.97 11.14
C ALA A 203 10.18 -24.26 10.50
N GLU A 204 10.50 -24.50 9.23
CA GLU A 204 10.12 -25.75 8.53
C GLU A 204 10.77 -27.00 9.13
N LEU A 205 12.03 -26.88 9.58
CA LEU A 205 12.75 -27.99 10.21
C LEU A 205 12.34 -28.25 11.67
N GLU A 206 12.11 -27.18 12.43
CA GLU A 206 11.93 -27.31 13.89
C GLU A 206 10.47 -27.39 14.32
N TRP A 207 9.55 -26.82 13.54
CA TRP A 207 8.14 -26.71 13.95
C TRP A 207 7.27 -27.77 13.29
N THR A 208 6.50 -28.44 14.09
CA THR A 208 5.48 -29.37 13.58
C THR A 208 4.24 -28.60 13.13
N LYS A 209 3.61 -29.10 12.07
CA LYS A 209 2.36 -28.55 11.54
C LYS A 209 1.28 -28.53 12.62
N GLY A 210 0.65 -27.37 12.84
CA GLY A 210 -0.36 -27.18 13.87
C GLY A 210 0.21 -26.92 15.28
N SER A 211 1.52 -26.77 15.44
CA SER A 211 2.12 -26.45 16.74
C SER A 211 1.60 -25.12 17.29
N GLY A 212 1.46 -25.01 18.62
CA GLY A 212 0.98 -23.81 19.27
C GLY A 212 1.84 -22.57 18.97
N LEU A 213 3.15 -22.77 18.74
CA LEU A 213 4.08 -21.70 18.40
C LEU A 213 3.84 -21.19 16.97
N ALA A 214 3.72 -22.10 15.99
CA ALA A 214 3.40 -21.73 14.61
C ALA A 214 2.06 -20.98 14.54
N VAL A 215 1.04 -21.44 15.27
CA VAL A 215 -0.26 -20.78 15.36
C VAL A 215 -0.14 -19.39 15.98
N ALA A 216 0.58 -19.24 17.10
CA ALA A 216 0.75 -17.95 17.78
C ALA A 216 1.47 -16.92 16.90
N VAL A 217 2.59 -17.30 16.27
CA VAL A 217 3.35 -16.43 15.38
C VAL A 217 2.52 -16.02 14.16
N SER A 218 1.88 -16.98 13.49
CA SER A 218 1.06 -16.69 12.31
C SER A 218 -0.13 -15.78 12.63
N LEU A 219 -0.77 -15.94 13.81
CA LEU A 219 -1.82 -15.03 14.28
C LEU A 219 -1.30 -13.61 14.52
N LEU A 220 -0.10 -13.48 15.09
CA LEU A 220 0.51 -12.18 15.35
C LEU A 220 0.90 -11.46 14.05
N LEU A 221 1.44 -12.18 13.06
CA LEU A 221 1.70 -11.64 11.73
C LEU A 221 0.41 -11.29 10.98
N LEU A 222 -0.62 -12.14 11.11
CA LEU A 222 -1.95 -11.86 10.54
C LEU A 222 -2.54 -10.57 11.11
N GLY A 223 -2.36 -10.30 12.41
CA GLY A 223 -2.78 -9.04 13.03
C GLY A 223 -2.16 -7.82 12.34
N GLY A 224 -0.87 -7.86 12.02
CA GLY A 224 -0.18 -6.85 11.23
C GLY A 224 -0.77 -6.71 9.83
N ALA A 225 -0.94 -7.84 9.13
CA ALA A 225 -1.49 -7.88 7.78
C ALA A 225 -2.91 -7.28 7.72
N VAL A 226 -3.78 -7.64 8.65
CA VAL A 226 -5.16 -7.12 8.77
C VAL A 226 -5.18 -5.60 8.98
N GLY A 227 -4.25 -5.08 9.79
CA GLY A 227 -4.14 -3.63 10.06
C GLY A 227 -3.84 -2.82 8.80
N LYS A 228 -2.74 -3.13 8.09
CA LYS A 228 -2.35 -2.40 6.87
C LYS A 228 -3.29 -2.64 5.70
N SER A 229 -3.76 -3.87 5.54
CA SER A 229 -4.66 -4.26 4.44
C SER A 229 -6.13 -3.93 4.69
N ALA A 230 -6.45 -3.24 5.79
CA ALA A 230 -7.81 -2.83 6.14
C ALA A 230 -8.83 -3.98 6.05
N GLN A 231 -8.47 -5.13 6.60
CA GLN A 231 -9.37 -6.26 6.71
C GLN A 231 -10.09 -6.27 8.08
N LEU A 232 -11.16 -7.02 8.22
CA LEU A 232 -11.87 -7.17 9.50
C LEU A 232 -10.91 -7.70 10.59
N PRO A 233 -10.93 -7.11 11.80
CA PRO A 233 -11.82 -6.03 12.27
C PRO A 233 -11.22 -4.62 12.13
N LEU A 234 -10.06 -4.42 11.49
CA LEU A 234 -9.32 -3.16 11.42
C LEU A 234 -9.56 -2.35 10.13
N GLN A 235 -10.69 -2.56 9.44
CA GLN A 235 -11.00 -1.93 8.13
C GLN A 235 -11.44 -0.47 8.21
N THR A 236 -11.78 0.04 9.39
CA THR A 236 -12.55 1.30 9.54
C THR A 236 -11.79 2.57 9.14
N TRP A 237 -10.47 2.53 9.05
CA TRP A 237 -9.65 3.68 8.71
C TRP A 237 -9.63 3.99 7.22
N LEU A 238 -9.76 2.97 6.36
CA LEU A 238 -9.52 3.10 4.93
C LEU A 238 -10.53 4.01 4.21
N PRO A 239 -11.85 3.93 4.47
CA PRO A 239 -12.82 4.85 3.88
C PRO A 239 -12.63 6.31 4.33
N ASP A 240 -12.15 6.54 5.55
CA ASP A 240 -11.89 7.88 6.07
C ASP A 240 -10.57 8.47 5.53
N ALA A 241 -9.64 7.63 5.06
CA ALA A 241 -8.43 8.04 4.38
C ALA A 241 -8.68 8.82 3.08
N MET A 242 -9.93 8.82 2.58
CA MET A 242 -10.37 9.64 1.44
C MET A 242 -10.33 11.15 1.70
N ALA A 243 -10.06 11.59 2.93
CA ALA A 243 -9.82 12.99 3.30
C ALA A 243 -8.59 13.61 2.61
N GLY A 244 -7.60 12.81 2.23
CA GLY A 244 -6.42 13.25 1.50
C GLY A 244 -6.66 13.57 0.01
N PRO A 245 -5.69 14.21 -0.67
CA PRO A 245 -5.73 14.43 -2.11
C PRO A 245 -5.87 13.13 -2.91
N THR A 246 -6.57 13.16 -4.04
CA THR A 246 -6.89 11.95 -4.83
C THR A 246 -5.65 11.16 -5.31
N PRO A 247 -4.52 11.78 -5.71
CA PRO A 247 -3.30 11.01 -6.06
C PRO A 247 -2.80 10.15 -4.90
N ILE A 248 -2.96 10.60 -3.64
CA ILE A 248 -2.62 9.82 -2.45
C ILE A 248 -3.56 8.63 -2.30
N SER A 249 -4.86 8.85 -2.51
CA SER A 249 -5.84 7.76 -2.49
C SER A 249 -5.46 6.69 -3.54
N ALA A 250 -5.07 7.11 -4.75
CA ALA A 250 -4.57 6.17 -5.76
C ALA A 250 -3.33 5.40 -5.27
N LEU A 251 -2.34 6.09 -4.70
CA LEU A 251 -1.08 5.47 -4.26
C LEU A 251 -1.30 4.46 -3.12
N ILE A 252 -2.02 4.86 -2.06
CA ILE A 252 -2.31 4.00 -0.90
C ILE A 252 -3.12 2.77 -1.30
N HIS A 253 -4.13 2.93 -2.17
CA HIS A 253 -5.13 1.90 -2.46
C HIS A 253 -4.77 0.99 -3.63
N ALA A 254 -3.88 1.43 -4.53
CA ALA A 254 -3.53 0.63 -5.71
C ALA A 254 -2.33 -0.29 -5.46
N ALA A 255 -1.16 0.29 -5.17
CA ALA A 255 0.12 -0.42 -5.31
C ALA A 255 0.95 -0.51 -4.01
N THR A 256 0.50 0.09 -2.88
CA THR A 256 1.39 0.27 -1.75
C THR A 256 0.80 -0.21 -0.42
N MET A 257 0.39 0.68 0.49
CA MET A 257 0.11 0.34 1.89
C MET A 257 -0.88 -0.81 2.09
N VAL A 258 -2.00 -0.82 1.34
CA VAL A 258 -3.02 -1.87 1.51
C VAL A 258 -2.60 -3.22 0.96
N THR A 259 -1.58 -3.27 0.10
CA THR A 259 -1.02 -4.51 -0.42
C THR A 259 0.06 -5.11 0.48
N ALA A 260 0.55 -4.35 1.48
CA ALA A 260 1.63 -4.78 2.37
C ALA A 260 1.26 -6.04 3.16
N GLY A 261 0.01 -6.17 3.64
CA GLY A 261 -0.42 -7.38 4.35
C GLY A 261 -0.54 -8.60 3.44
N VAL A 262 -0.97 -8.42 2.18
CA VAL A 262 -0.97 -9.49 1.16
C VAL A 262 0.47 -9.95 0.92
N TYR A 263 1.39 -9.00 0.74
CA TYR A 263 2.82 -9.28 0.57
C TYR A 263 3.40 -10.01 1.79
N LEU A 264 3.11 -9.56 3.01
CA LEU A 264 3.62 -10.19 4.24
C LEU A 264 3.20 -11.65 4.32
N ILE A 265 1.92 -11.96 4.13
CA ILE A 265 1.42 -13.34 4.19
C ILE A 265 2.05 -14.19 3.08
N ALA A 266 2.16 -13.67 1.85
CA ALA A 266 2.81 -14.37 0.75
C ALA A 266 4.31 -14.57 0.99
N ARG A 267 5.01 -13.58 1.56
CA ARG A 267 6.45 -13.67 1.90
C ARG A 267 6.74 -14.68 3.00
N THR A 268 5.83 -14.84 3.93
CA THR A 268 5.97 -15.75 5.07
C THR A 268 5.03 -16.97 4.96
N HIS A 269 4.69 -17.38 3.74
CA HIS A 269 3.70 -18.43 3.48
C HIS A 269 3.97 -19.73 4.23
N ILE A 270 5.23 -20.16 4.38
CA ILE A 270 5.62 -21.36 5.12
C ILE A 270 5.10 -21.32 6.55
N LEU A 271 5.15 -20.17 7.24
CA LEU A 271 4.62 -20.04 8.60
C LEU A 271 3.10 -20.26 8.64
N PHE A 272 2.39 -19.81 7.62
CA PHE A 272 0.94 -20.04 7.51
C PHE A 272 0.60 -21.48 7.13
N GLU A 273 1.40 -22.14 6.30
CA GLU A 273 1.26 -23.57 5.98
C GLU A 273 1.52 -24.47 7.19
N LEU A 274 2.43 -24.05 8.09
CA LEU A 274 2.65 -24.71 9.38
C LEU A 274 1.50 -24.44 10.37
N ALA A 275 0.63 -23.46 10.13
CA ALA A 275 -0.51 -23.11 10.96
C ALA A 275 -1.85 -23.17 10.19
N PRO A 276 -2.37 -24.36 9.81
CA PRO A 276 -3.55 -24.50 8.96
C PRO A 276 -4.81 -23.82 9.51
N THR A 277 -4.96 -23.78 10.83
CA THR A 277 -6.07 -23.07 11.50
C THR A 277 -6.03 -21.56 11.25
N VAL A 278 -4.82 -20.97 11.24
CA VAL A 278 -4.64 -19.55 10.95
C VAL A 278 -4.79 -19.29 9.45
N GLN A 279 -4.28 -20.18 8.60
CA GLN A 279 -4.47 -20.10 7.16
C GLN A 279 -5.97 -20.10 6.79
N LEU A 280 -6.76 -21.00 7.41
CA LEU A 280 -8.22 -21.01 7.27
C LEU A 280 -8.86 -19.71 7.80
N LEU A 281 -8.33 -19.14 8.88
CA LEU A 281 -8.81 -17.85 9.41
C LEU A 281 -8.52 -16.70 8.42
N VAL A 282 -7.38 -16.71 7.73
CA VAL A 282 -7.08 -15.77 6.63
C VAL A 282 -8.16 -15.84 5.55
N ALA A 283 -8.57 -17.05 5.14
CA ALA A 283 -9.64 -17.24 4.15
C ALA A 283 -10.97 -16.67 4.65
N TRP A 284 -11.37 -16.94 5.89
CA TRP A 284 -12.62 -16.44 6.46
C TRP A 284 -12.63 -14.92 6.61
N ILE A 285 -11.55 -14.32 7.12
CA ILE A 285 -11.41 -12.87 7.20
C ILE A 285 -11.53 -12.25 5.81
N GLY A 286 -10.85 -12.83 4.81
CA GLY A 286 -10.92 -12.39 3.43
C GLY A 286 -12.34 -12.45 2.87
N LEU A 287 -13.02 -13.59 3.02
CA LEU A 287 -14.38 -13.79 2.52
C LEU A 287 -15.40 -12.82 3.14
N ILE A 288 -15.39 -12.72 4.47
CA ILE A 288 -16.34 -11.84 5.18
C ILE A 288 -16.07 -10.37 4.82
N THR A 289 -14.81 -9.97 4.75
CA THR A 289 -14.44 -8.60 4.36
C THR A 289 -14.83 -8.31 2.91
N LEU A 290 -14.59 -9.24 1.99
CA LEU A 290 -14.98 -9.14 0.58
C LEU A 290 -16.47 -8.83 0.44
N LEU A 291 -17.32 -9.63 1.08
CA LEU A 291 -18.78 -9.49 1.00
C LEU A 291 -19.27 -8.21 1.68
N MET A 292 -18.83 -7.97 2.93
CA MET A 292 -19.22 -6.79 3.69
C MET A 292 -18.86 -5.50 2.95
N ALA A 293 -17.62 -5.39 2.48
CA ALA A 293 -17.18 -4.17 1.79
C ALA A 293 -17.83 -4.01 0.41
N GLY A 294 -18.07 -5.11 -0.31
CA GLY A 294 -18.79 -5.10 -1.58
C GLY A 294 -20.20 -4.55 -1.42
N PHE A 295 -20.98 -5.06 -0.45
CA PHE A 295 -22.32 -4.55 -0.17
C PHE A 295 -22.29 -3.10 0.35
N THR A 296 -21.32 -2.75 1.19
CA THR A 296 -21.18 -1.37 1.67
C THR A 296 -20.90 -0.39 0.54
N ALA A 297 -20.11 -0.78 -0.46
CA ALA A 297 -19.81 0.06 -1.62
C ALA A 297 -21.08 0.49 -2.38
N LEU A 298 -22.11 -0.37 -2.46
CA LEU A 298 -23.38 -0.09 -3.13
C LEU A 298 -24.19 1.02 -2.43
N THR A 299 -23.95 1.25 -1.14
CA THR A 299 -24.70 2.24 -0.34
C THR A 299 -24.00 3.58 -0.22
N GLN A 300 -22.78 3.71 -0.76
CA GLN A 300 -22.03 4.97 -0.69
C GLN A 300 -22.48 5.96 -1.75
N SER A 301 -22.53 7.24 -1.37
CA SER A 301 -22.83 8.36 -2.27
C SER A 301 -21.57 9.09 -2.78
N ASP A 302 -20.42 8.92 -2.13
CA ASP A 302 -19.15 9.56 -2.47
C ASP A 302 -18.33 8.64 -3.38
N ILE A 303 -17.94 9.16 -4.57
CA ILE A 303 -17.20 8.43 -5.58
C ILE A 303 -15.87 7.84 -5.05
N LYS A 304 -15.15 8.57 -4.20
CA LYS A 304 -13.89 8.10 -3.60
C LYS A 304 -14.15 6.99 -2.56
N ARG A 305 -15.21 7.12 -1.75
CA ARG A 305 -15.58 6.10 -0.77
C ARG A 305 -16.07 4.81 -1.42
N ILE A 306 -16.78 4.89 -2.55
CA ILE A 306 -17.14 3.70 -3.36
C ILE A 306 -15.87 2.96 -3.77
N LEU A 307 -14.88 3.67 -4.32
CA LEU A 307 -13.62 3.08 -4.74
C LEU A 307 -12.81 2.54 -3.54
N ALA A 308 -12.88 3.18 -2.37
CA ALA A 308 -12.23 2.71 -1.15
C ALA A 308 -12.83 1.39 -0.66
N PHE A 309 -14.15 1.28 -0.54
CA PHE A 309 -14.80 0.02 -0.16
C PHE A 309 -14.59 -1.08 -1.21
N SER A 310 -14.58 -0.73 -2.49
CA SER A 310 -14.20 -1.66 -3.54
C SER A 310 -12.75 -2.15 -3.40
N THR A 311 -11.82 -1.31 -2.89
CA THR A 311 -10.45 -1.74 -2.56
C THR A 311 -10.45 -2.73 -1.39
N VAL A 312 -11.14 -2.42 -0.27
CA VAL A 312 -11.27 -3.33 0.88
C VAL A 312 -11.79 -4.69 0.43
N SER A 313 -12.81 -4.71 -0.44
CA SER A 313 -13.40 -5.92 -1.02
C SER A 313 -12.38 -6.72 -1.85
N GLN A 314 -11.63 -6.07 -2.75
CA GLN A 314 -10.64 -6.75 -3.60
C GLN A 314 -9.43 -7.28 -2.82
N ILE A 315 -8.98 -6.56 -1.79
CA ILE A 315 -7.95 -7.06 -0.88
C ILE A 315 -8.49 -8.26 -0.08
N GLY A 316 -9.76 -8.24 0.33
CA GLY A 316 -10.43 -9.41 0.94
C GLY A 316 -10.40 -10.63 0.02
N TYR A 317 -10.58 -10.44 -1.30
CA TYR A 317 -10.45 -11.51 -2.27
C TYR A 317 -9.02 -12.06 -2.36
N MET A 318 -8.00 -11.20 -2.28
CA MET A 318 -6.60 -11.66 -2.21
C MET A 318 -6.33 -12.45 -0.92
N PHE A 319 -6.85 -12.01 0.23
CA PHE A 319 -6.76 -12.76 1.49
C PHE A 319 -7.43 -14.12 1.39
N LEU A 320 -8.61 -14.20 0.78
CA LEU A 320 -9.28 -15.47 0.51
C LEU A 320 -8.36 -16.40 -0.32
N GLY A 321 -7.76 -15.88 -1.40
CA GLY A 321 -6.81 -16.60 -2.23
C GLY A 321 -5.59 -17.12 -1.45
N LEU A 322 -4.99 -16.26 -0.60
CA LEU A 322 -3.87 -16.66 0.26
C LEU A 322 -4.29 -17.74 1.26
N GLY A 323 -5.48 -17.59 1.86
CA GLY A 323 -6.00 -18.51 2.85
C GLY A 323 -6.32 -19.90 2.32
N VAL A 324 -6.61 -20.03 1.02
CA VAL A 324 -6.77 -21.32 0.34
C VAL A 324 -5.47 -21.80 -0.35
N GLY A 325 -4.33 -21.15 -0.09
CA GLY A 325 -3.03 -21.54 -0.64
C GLY A 325 -2.80 -21.15 -2.10
N ALA A 326 -3.64 -20.29 -2.69
CA ALA A 326 -3.49 -19.81 -4.06
C ALA A 326 -2.52 -18.60 -4.14
N TRP A 327 -1.27 -18.79 -3.66
CA TRP A 327 -0.26 -17.74 -3.49
C TRP A 327 -0.02 -16.92 -4.77
N SER A 328 0.32 -17.59 -5.86
CA SER A 328 0.62 -16.95 -7.15
C SER A 328 -0.60 -16.22 -7.74
N ALA A 329 -1.80 -16.80 -7.61
CA ALA A 329 -3.02 -16.16 -8.08
C ALA A 329 -3.35 -14.89 -7.27
N ALA A 330 -3.13 -14.90 -5.96
CA ALA A 330 -3.32 -13.72 -5.10
C ALA A 330 -2.35 -12.59 -5.47
N ILE A 331 -1.08 -12.90 -5.76
CA ILE A 331 -0.08 -11.92 -6.19
C ILE A 331 -0.37 -11.42 -7.62
N PHE A 332 -0.82 -12.28 -8.53
CA PHE A 332 -1.28 -11.83 -9.85
C PHE A 332 -2.50 -10.91 -9.74
N HIS A 333 -3.43 -11.22 -8.83
CA HIS A 333 -4.53 -10.32 -8.52
C HIS A 333 -4.05 -8.97 -7.98
N LEU A 334 -3.08 -8.95 -7.08
CA LEU A 334 -2.48 -7.72 -6.57
C LEU A 334 -1.89 -6.88 -7.70
N MET A 335 -1.14 -7.49 -8.62
CA MET A 335 -0.56 -6.80 -9.77
C MET A 335 -1.65 -6.16 -10.65
N THR A 336 -2.65 -6.92 -11.07
CA THR A 336 -3.74 -6.38 -11.92
C THR A 336 -4.55 -5.32 -11.20
N HIS A 337 -4.82 -5.52 -9.88
CA HIS A 337 -5.50 -4.57 -9.02
C HIS A 337 -4.79 -3.21 -8.98
N ALA A 338 -3.46 -3.21 -8.87
CA ALA A 338 -2.69 -1.98 -8.83
C ALA A 338 -2.95 -1.09 -10.05
N PHE A 339 -3.02 -1.67 -11.25
CA PHE A 339 -3.27 -0.93 -12.49
C PHE A 339 -4.70 -0.39 -12.57
N PHE A 340 -5.71 -1.25 -12.44
CA PHE A 340 -7.08 -0.77 -12.62
C PHE A 340 -7.56 0.13 -11.47
N LYS A 341 -7.05 -0.04 -10.23
CA LYS A 341 -7.38 0.86 -9.12
C LYS A 341 -6.73 2.22 -9.27
N ALA A 342 -5.46 2.27 -9.65
CA ALA A 342 -4.82 3.55 -9.96
C ALA A 342 -5.62 4.30 -11.04
N LEU A 343 -5.97 3.61 -12.15
CA LEU A 343 -6.75 4.19 -13.23
C LEU A 343 -8.10 4.75 -12.75
N LEU A 344 -8.86 3.98 -11.95
CA LEU A 344 -10.17 4.41 -11.43
C LEU A 344 -10.05 5.61 -10.48
N PHE A 345 -9.06 5.63 -9.58
CA PHE A 345 -8.84 6.75 -8.68
C PHE A 345 -8.39 8.01 -9.42
N LEU A 346 -7.45 7.91 -10.37
CA LEU A 346 -6.99 9.07 -11.13
C LEU A 346 -8.11 9.64 -12.02
N ALA A 347 -8.90 8.76 -12.65
CA ALA A 347 -10.08 9.18 -13.40
C ALA A 347 -11.11 9.87 -12.49
N SER A 348 -11.35 9.35 -11.27
CA SER A 348 -12.24 10.02 -10.31
C SER A 348 -11.73 11.39 -9.91
N GLY A 349 -10.41 11.55 -9.72
CA GLY A 349 -9.79 12.83 -9.44
C GLY A 349 -10.01 13.84 -10.55
N THR A 350 -9.87 13.42 -11.82
CA THR A 350 -10.14 14.27 -12.99
C THR A 350 -11.61 14.71 -13.05
N VAL A 351 -12.54 13.79 -12.78
CA VAL A 351 -13.97 14.13 -12.72
C VAL A 351 -14.25 15.13 -11.61
N ILE A 352 -13.76 14.88 -10.39
CA ILE A 352 -13.96 15.77 -9.22
C ILE A 352 -13.46 17.19 -9.52
N LEU A 353 -12.26 17.34 -10.10
CA LEU A 353 -11.74 18.65 -10.51
C LEU A 353 -12.63 19.33 -11.54
N SER A 354 -13.14 18.58 -12.53
CA SER A 354 -13.97 19.11 -13.62
C SER A 354 -15.35 19.55 -13.17
N VAL A 355 -15.86 19.00 -12.04
CA VAL A 355 -17.18 19.34 -11.47
C VAL A 355 -17.06 20.18 -10.19
N HIS A 356 -16.03 21.03 -10.10
CA HIS A 356 -15.83 21.97 -8.99
C HIS A 356 -15.75 21.31 -7.61
N HIS A 357 -15.00 20.21 -7.49
CA HIS A 357 -14.79 19.43 -6.26
C HIS A 357 -16.04 18.73 -5.69
N GLU A 358 -17.12 18.59 -6.45
CA GLU A 358 -18.24 17.75 -6.05
C GLU A 358 -17.80 16.28 -6.01
N GLN A 359 -18.21 15.54 -4.97
CA GLN A 359 -17.88 14.12 -4.79
C GLN A 359 -19.12 13.22 -4.78
N SER A 360 -20.32 13.81 -4.64
CA SER A 360 -21.56 13.04 -4.64
C SER A 360 -21.93 12.56 -6.05
N ILE A 361 -22.04 11.24 -6.23
CA ILE A 361 -22.41 10.63 -7.51
C ILE A 361 -23.81 11.05 -7.99
N PHE A 362 -24.72 11.43 -7.08
CA PHE A 362 -26.05 11.88 -7.41
C PHE A 362 -26.09 13.27 -8.05
N LYS A 363 -24.99 14.03 -7.92
CA LYS A 363 -24.84 15.34 -8.55
C LYS A 363 -23.93 15.30 -9.79
N MET A 364 -23.47 14.10 -10.18
CA MET A 364 -22.64 13.88 -11.36
C MET A 364 -23.48 13.12 -12.40
N GLY A 365 -23.47 13.58 -13.65
CA GLY A 365 -24.16 12.87 -14.72
C GLY A 365 -23.87 13.47 -16.10
N GLY A 366 -24.12 12.70 -17.16
CA GLY A 366 -24.00 13.17 -18.56
C GLY A 366 -22.58 13.50 -19.02
N LEU A 367 -21.52 13.15 -18.28
CA LEU A 367 -20.14 13.61 -18.48
C LEU A 367 -19.43 12.90 -19.66
N ARG A 368 -19.99 11.86 -20.27
CA ARG A 368 -19.37 11.09 -21.35
C ARG A 368 -18.87 11.96 -22.50
N LYS A 369 -19.67 12.96 -22.92
CA LYS A 369 -19.31 13.85 -24.04
C LYS A 369 -18.31 14.93 -23.61
N ALA A 370 -18.42 15.41 -22.37
CA ALA A 370 -17.54 16.46 -21.83
C ALA A 370 -16.15 15.91 -21.42
N LEU A 371 -16.10 14.70 -20.92
CA LEU A 371 -14.88 14.04 -20.40
C LEU A 371 -14.68 12.64 -21.03
N PRO A 372 -14.45 12.55 -22.34
CA PRO A 372 -14.41 11.27 -23.03
C PRO A 372 -13.26 10.37 -22.57
N VAL A 373 -12.10 10.93 -22.23
CA VAL A 373 -10.95 10.19 -21.69
C VAL A 373 -11.26 9.59 -20.31
N SER A 374 -11.82 10.40 -19.40
CA SER A 374 -12.22 9.90 -18.07
C SER A 374 -13.30 8.82 -18.18
N PHE A 375 -14.26 8.98 -19.10
CA PHE A 375 -15.26 7.95 -19.36
C PHE A 375 -14.62 6.63 -19.82
N ALA A 376 -13.71 6.69 -20.80
CA ALA A 376 -13.00 5.51 -21.29
C ALA A 376 -12.16 4.85 -20.17
N SER A 377 -11.49 5.66 -19.34
CA SER A 377 -10.70 5.17 -18.19
C SER A 377 -11.58 4.45 -17.16
N PHE A 378 -12.74 5.01 -16.82
CA PHE A 378 -13.70 4.35 -15.93
C PHE A 378 -14.25 3.06 -16.54
N LEU A 379 -14.58 3.06 -17.84
CA LEU A 379 -15.08 1.88 -18.52
C LEU A 379 -14.05 0.75 -18.51
N ILE A 380 -12.81 1.03 -18.92
CA ILE A 380 -11.72 0.03 -18.95
C ILE A 380 -11.42 -0.48 -17.55
N GLY A 381 -11.27 0.42 -16.56
CA GLY A 381 -11.01 0.04 -15.17
C GLY A 381 -12.14 -0.78 -14.55
N SER A 382 -13.40 -0.47 -14.87
CA SER A 382 -14.55 -1.22 -14.37
C SER A 382 -14.66 -2.60 -15.03
N LEU A 383 -14.42 -2.71 -16.34
CA LEU A 383 -14.37 -4.00 -17.04
C LEU A 383 -13.27 -4.91 -16.49
N ALA A 384 -12.09 -4.34 -16.22
CA ALA A 384 -10.99 -5.09 -15.59
C ALA A 384 -11.35 -5.52 -14.15
N LEU A 385 -11.99 -4.65 -13.38
CA LEU A 385 -12.43 -4.97 -12.01
C LEU A 385 -13.45 -6.11 -11.97
N THR A 386 -14.39 -6.12 -12.93
CA THR A 386 -15.50 -7.10 -13.00
C THR A 386 -15.13 -8.38 -13.75
N ALA A 387 -13.85 -8.58 -14.08
CA ALA A 387 -13.39 -9.76 -14.81
C ALA A 387 -14.10 -9.99 -16.15
N PHE A 388 -14.42 -8.89 -16.88
CA PHE A 388 -15.01 -9.02 -18.21
C PHE A 388 -14.06 -9.79 -19.14
N PRO A 389 -14.56 -10.70 -20.03
CA PRO A 389 -13.73 -11.51 -20.90
C PRO A 389 -12.63 -10.71 -21.63
N TYR A 390 -11.44 -11.29 -21.70
CA TYR A 390 -10.22 -10.72 -22.29
C TYR A 390 -9.63 -9.50 -21.58
N THR A 391 -10.15 -9.12 -20.41
CA THR A 391 -9.48 -8.12 -19.53
C THR A 391 -8.51 -8.77 -18.57
N SER A 392 -7.66 -7.97 -17.92
CA SER A 392 -6.72 -8.47 -16.87
C SER A 392 -7.43 -9.21 -15.74
N GLY A 393 -8.63 -8.75 -15.37
CA GLY A 393 -9.45 -9.41 -14.36
C GLY A 393 -9.93 -10.81 -14.77
N TYR A 394 -10.23 -11.02 -16.03
CA TYR A 394 -10.63 -12.34 -16.56
C TYR A 394 -9.49 -13.36 -16.45
N PHE A 395 -8.29 -13.00 -16.88
CA PHE A 395 -7.12 -13.89 -16.76
C PHE A 395 -6.78 -14.18 -15.28
N ARG A 396 -6.99 -13.23 -14.39
CA ARG A 396 -6.87 -13.42 -12.95
C ARG A 396 -7.84 -14.48 -12.43
N GLU A 397 -9.12 -14.43 -12.79
CA GLU A 397 -10.13 -15.44 -12.39
C GLU A 397 -9.74 -16.83 -12.90
N LEU A 398 -9.23 -16.94 -14.12
CA LEU A 398 -8.72 -18.20 -14.65
C LEU A 398 -7.56 -18.77 -13.82
N CYS A 399 -6.68 -17.93 -13.27
CA CYS A 399 -5.60 -18.39 -12.40
C CYS A 399 -6.13 -18.97 -11.07
N PHE A 400 -7.24 -18.43 -10.54
CA PHE A 400 -7.89 -18.98 -9.36
C PHE A 400 -8.61 -20.30 -9.68
N SER A 401 -9.29 -20.42 -10.83
CA SER A 401 -10.04 -21.62 -11.20
C SER A 401 -9.14 -22.80 -11.54
N ARG A 402 -8.02 -22.59 -12.25
CA ARG A 402 -7.09 -23.68 -12.64
C ARG A 402 -6.48 -24.42 -11.44
N ARG A 403 -6.30 -23.76 -10.30
CA ARG A 403 -5.80 -24.43 -9.08
C ARG A 403 -6.87 -25.27 -8.39
N TYR A 404 -8.14 -25.09 -8.71
CA TYR A 404 -9.23 -25.96 -8.23
C TYR A 404 -9.21 -27.33 -8.94
N ASP A 405 -8.77 -27.36 -10.21
CA ASP A 405 -8.71 -28.57 -11.02
C ASP A 405 -7.51 -29.47 -10.64
N ASP A 406 -6.46 -28.90 -10.01
CA ASP A 406 -5.28 -29.65 -9.52
C ASP A 406 -5.52 -30.36 -8.17
N TRP A 407 -6.70 -30.20 -7.55
CA TRP A 407 -7.07 -30.84 -6.27
C TRP A 407 -8.01 -32.04 -6.43
N TYR A 408 -8.43 -32.36 -7.65
CA TYR A 408 -9.19 -33.54 -8.04
C TYR A 408 -8.42 -34.35 -9.08
#